data_ace4944b6f1eefa12bab289c54ff8924
#
_entry.id   ace4944b6f1eefa12bab289c54ff8924
#
_cell.length_a   1.000
_cell.length_b   1.000
_cell.length_c   1.000
_cell.angle_alpha   90.00
_cell.angle_beta   90.00
_cell.angle_gamma   90.00
#
_symmetry.space_group_name_H-M   'P 1'
#
loop_
_entity.id
_entity.type
_entity.pdbx_description
1 polymer ?
#
loop_
_entity_poly.entity_id
_entity_poly.type
_entity_poly.pdbx_seq_one_letter_code
_entity_poly.pdbx_strand_id
1 'polypeptide(L)' 'MTDIEQKKENIRMHLKDLRQNLKKMHLEVTEELILPNPDDVKKLMNKMDKLLKLIE' A
#
# COMPACT_ATOMS: atom_id res chain seq x y z
N MET A 1 6.00 -12.53 22.53
CA MET A 1 5.91 -12.53 22.01
C MET A 1 5.52 -12.56 21.42
N THR A 2 5.16 -12.18 20.77
CA THR A 2 4.89 -12.52 20.21
C THR A 2 4.01 -12.35 19.03
N ASP A 3 2.88 -12.91 18.94
CA ASP A 3 2.02 -12.81 17.78
C ASP A 3 1.60 -11.36 17.50
N ILE A 4 1.36 -10.59 18.54
CA ILE A 4 0.98 -9.20 18.42
C ILE A 4 2.10 -8.36 17.82
N GLU A 5 3.32 -8.59 18.27
CA GLU A 5 4.48 -7.85 17.75
C GLU A 5 4.75 -8.21 16.30
N GLN A 6 4.63 -9.48 15.96
CA GLN A 6 4.80 -9.94 14.59
C GLN A 6 3.72 -9.32 13.69
N LYS A 7 2.50 -9.30 14.17
CA LYS A 7 1.39 -8.70 13.44
C LYS A 7 1.60 -7.21 13.21
N LYS A 8 2.05 -6.51 14.22
CA LYS A 8 2.36 -5.08 14.09
C LYS A 8 3.45 -4.82 13.06
N GLU A 9 4.47 -5.65 13.05
CA GLU A 9 5.55 -5.51 12.09
C GLU A 9 5.06 -5.74 10.67
N ASN A 10 4.25 -6.75 10.46
CA ASN A 10 3.67 -7.02 9.15
C ASN A 10 2.81 -5.85 8.68
N ILE A 11 1.99 -5.30 9.56
CA ILE A 11 1.15 -4.15 9.24
C ILE A 11 2.01 -2.94 8.87
N ARG A 12 3.07 -2.70 9.63
CA ARG A 12 3.99 -1.60 9.38
C ARG A 12 4.62 -1.71 7.99
N MET A 13 5.05 -2.91 7.63
CA MET A 13 5.66 -3.14 6.32
C MET A 13 4.66 -2.91 5.20
N HIS A 14 3.43 -3.37 5.36
CA HIS A 14 2.38 -3.13 4.38
C HIS A 14 2.07 -1.65 4.22
N LEU A 15 2.00 -0.92 5.33
CA LEU A 15 1.75 0.51 5.29
C LEU A 15 2.87 1.26 4.58
N LYS A 16 4.10 0.87 4.84
CA LYS A 16 5.25 1.47 4.19
C LYS A 16 5.21 1.25 2.68
N ASP A 17 4.88 0.04 2.27
CA ASP A 17 4.77 -0.31 0.86
C ASP A 17 3.64 0.48 0.19
N LEU A 18 2.48 0.57 0.83
CA LEU A 18 1.35 1.35 0.32
C LEU A 18 1.72 2.82 0.17
N ARG A 19 2.42 3.36 1.15
CA ARG A 19 2.85 4.74 1.12
C ARG A 19 3.75 5.02 -0.09
N GLN A 20 4.68 4.12 -0.38
CA GLN A 20 5.57 4.27 -1.52
C GLN A 20 4.81 4.21 -2.84
N ASN A 21 3.85 3.30 -2.95
CA ASN A 21 3.03 3.19 -4.15
C ASN A 21 2.18 4.44 -4.37
N LEU A 22 1.57 4.96 -3.31
CA LEU A 22 0.78 6.18 -3.38
C LEU A 22 1.63 7.38 -3.76
N LYS A 23 2.82 7.48 -3.19
CA LYS A 23 3.74 8.56 -3.49
C LYS A 23 4.12 8.56 -4.97
N LYS A 24 4.40 7.38 -5.49
CA LYS A 24 4.75 7.24 -6.91
C LYS A 24 3.60 7.71 -7.81
N MET A 25 2.38 7.26 -7.52
CA MET A 25 1.22 7.67 -8.29
C MET A 25 0.98 9.17 -8.20
N HIS A 26 1.16 9.72 -7.01
CA HIS A 26 1.00 11.15 -6.79
C HIS A 26 1.97 11.96 -7.67
N LEU A 27 3.22 11.55 -7.71
CA LEU A 27 4.23 12.22 -8.53
C LEU A 27 3.91 12.11 -10.01
N GLU A 28 3.45 10.96 -10.47
CA GLU A 28 3.07 10.78 -11.86
C GLU A 28 1.95 11.73 -12.28
N VAL A 29 0.95 11.86 -11.43
CA VAL A 29 -0.21 12.70 -11.74
C VAL A 29 0.12 14.19 -11.64
N THR A 30 0.91 14.57 -10.63
CA THR A 30 1.14 16.00 -10.36
C THR A 30 2.33 16.57 -11.14
N GLU A 31 3.40 15.81 -11.29
CA GLU A 31 4.61 16.32 -11.93
C GLU A 31 4.77 15.85 -13.37
N GLU A 32 4.47 14.59 -13.64
CA GLU A 32 4.62 14.03 -14.97
C GLU A 32 3.35 14.11 -15.80
N LEU A 33 2.23 14.45 -15.17
CA LEU A 33 0.92 14.57 -15.82
C LEU A 33 0.50 13.28 -16.52
N ILE A 34 0.84 12.15 -15.89
CA ILE A 34 0.50 10.82 -16.39
C ILE A 34 -0.61 10.25 -15.54
N LEU A 35 -1.62 9.69 -16.18
CA LEU A 35 -2.70 9.02 -15.46
C LEU A 35 -2.21 7.68 -14.94
N PRO A 36 -2.61 7.28 -13.71
CA PRO A 36 -2.21 5.98 -13.17
C PRO A 36 -2.76 4.86 -14.03
N ASN A 37 -1.96 3.81 -14.17
CA ASN A 37 -2.39 2.62 -14.86
C ASN A 37 -3.46 1.91 -14.02
N PRO A 38 -4.61 1.50 -14.63
CA PRO A 38 -5.66 0.80 -13.87
C PRO A 38 -5.15 -0.46 -13.17
N ASP A 39 -4.19 -1.16 -13.76
CA ASP A 39 -3.61 -2.36 -13.15
C ASP A 39 -2.84 -2.02 -11.87
N ASP A 40 -2.14 -0.89 -11.85
CA ASP A 40 -1.42 -0.43 -10.67
C ASP A 40 -2.39 -0.05 -9.56
N VAL A 41 -3.51 0.58 -9.92
CA VAL A 41 -4.55 0.92 -8.95
C VAL A 41 -5.16 -0.35 -8.36
N LYS A 42 -5.42 -1.36 -9.18
CA LYS A 42 -5.96 -2.63 -8.71
C LYS A 42 -4.99 -3.33 -7.77
N LYS A 43 -3.69 -3.28 -8.08
CA LYS A 43 -2.67 -3.86 -7.20
C LYS A 43 -2.65 -3.16 -5.85
N LEU A 44 -2.78 -1.85 -5.85
CA LEU A 44 -2.83 -1.08 -4.61
C LEU A 44 -4.04 -1.45 -3.78
N MET A 45 -5.21 -1.58 -4.43
CA MET A 45 -6.43 -1.99 -3.76
C MET A 45 -6.31 -3.39 -3.15
N ASN A 46 -5.66 -4.31 -3.87
CA ASN A 46 -5.41 -5.66 -3.35
C ASN A 46 -4.51 -5.63 -2.11
N LYS A 47 -3.51 -4.76 -2.12
CA LYS A 47 -2.62 -4.60 -0.95
C LYS A 47 -3.37 -4.04 0.23
N MET A 48 -4.28 -3.10 0.00
CA MET A 48 -5.12 -2.55 1.05
C MET A 48 -6.06 -3.61 1.62
N ASP A 49 -6.59 -4.47 0.76
CA ASP A 49 -7.43 -5.58 1.16
C ASP A 49 -6.69 -6.54 2.09
N LYS A 50 -5.46 -6.86 1.74
CA LYS A 50 -4.61 -7.72 2.56
C LYS A 50 -4.32 -7.09 3.91
N LEU A 51 -4.08 -5.77 3.91
CA LEU A 51 -3.86 -5.04 5.14
C LEU A 51 -5.09 -5.09 6.04
N LEU A 52 -6.26 -4.91 5.45
CA LEU A 52 -7.51 -4.99 6.19
C LEU A 52 -7.68 -6.34 6.87
N LYS A 53 -7.37 -7.41 6.15
CA LYS A 53 -7.44 -8.77 6.71
C LYS A 53 -6.47 -8.99 7.86
N LEU A 54 -5.30 -8.35 7.79
CA LEU A 54 -4.33 -8.43 8.87
C LEU A 54 -4.82 -7.76 10.15
N ILE A 55 -5.59 -6.69 9.99
CA ILE A 55 -6.11 -5.94 11.12
C ILE A 55 -7.30 -6.65 11.76
N GLU A 56 -8.12 -7.29 10.95
CA GLU A 56 -9.27 -8.04 11.45
C GLU A 56 -8.80 -9.28 12.22
#